data_6527da50b3dfb0b9173127617135b7f5
#
_entry.id   6527da50b3dfb0b9173127617135b7f5
#
_cell.length_a   1.000
_cell.length_b   1.000
_cell.length_c   1.000
_cell.angle_alpha   90.00
_cell.angle_beta   90.00
_cell.angle_gamma   90.00
#
_symmetry.space_group_name_H-M   'P 1'
#
loop_
_entity.id
_entity.type
_entity.pdbx_description
1 polymer ?
#
loop_
_entity_poly.entity_id
_entity_poly.type
_entity_poly.pdbx_seq_one_letter_code
_entity_poly.pdbx_strand_id
1 'polypeptide(L)'
;MDKLQTAAAQMKTIIRHCAGMVAGIAVLAGVGLAEEAAKLPSVDDILKRNVEALGGEKAMRKLKNRVARGKIELAVFGAELPVVMRQAAPNKEMMELTIEGLGTIRDVFAGSKGWTETPDGTVTEKKERELANKKIDADFYAYLNFKKNYLTIELQGVEQVAGKKVFAVRMTPKKGDTDTFYFDAATGLVAGVASTAEMQGQEVKTRVLFRDYKAVDGVQIPHTLELEEPASAGFTIRLESVKHNLKPDSKWFRKTK
;
A
#
# COMPACT_ATOMS: atom_id res chain seq x y z
N MET A 1 -28.16 12.71 -7.29
CA MET A 1 -27.22 12.21 -8.30
C MET A 1 -25.79 12.66 -8.01
N ASP A 2 -25.57 13.89 -7.55
CA ASP A 2 -24.23 14.46 -7.31
C ASP A 2 -23.35 13.73 -6.27
N LYS A 3 -23.94 13.33 -5.13
CA LYS A 3 -23.19 12.64 -4.07
C LYS A 3 -22.64 11.26 -4.50
N LEU A 4 -23.35 10.56 -5.37
CA LEU A 4 -22.96 9.24 -5.88
C LEU A 4 -21.85 9.34 -6.94
N GLN A 5 -21.91 10.38 -7.80
CA GLN A 5 -20.84 10.64 -8.76
C GLN A 5 -19.55 11.10 -8.06
N THR A 6 -19.69 11.92 -7.02
CA THR A 6 -18.56 12.35 -6.17
C THR A 6 -17.97 11.17 -5.40
N ALA A 7 -18.79 10.29 -4.82
CA ALA A 7 -18.33 9.06 -4.17
C ALA A 7 -17.64 8.11 -5.15
N ALA A 8 -18.16 7.93 -6.36
CA ALA A 8 -17.53 7.10 -7.39
C ALA A 8 -16.20 7.69 -7.91
N ALA A 9 -16.10 9.02 -8.01
CA ALA A 9 -14.85 9.71 -8.38
C ALA A 9 -13.81 9.60 -7.25
N GLN A 10 -14.21 9.81 -6.01
CA GLN A 10 -13.35 9.65 -4.84
C GLN A 10 -12.96 8.17 -4.63
N MET A 11 -13.85 7.24 -4.96
CA MET A 11 -13.55 5.81 -4.90
C MET A 11 -12.56 5.36 -5.97
N LYS A 12 -12.53 5.98 -7.15
CA LYS A 12 -11.43 5.79 -8.11
C LYS A 12 -10.10 6.24 -7.50
N THR A 13 -10.11 7.29 -6.70
CA THR A 13 -8.96 7.77 -5.91
C THR A 13 -8.60 6.78 -4.80
N ILE A 14 -9.56 6.26 -4.05
CA ILE A 14 -9.38 5.24 -3.01
C ILE A 14 -8.74 3.97 -3.59
N ILE A 15 -9.29 3.43 -4.66
CA ILE A 15 -8.80 2.22 -5.34
C ILE A 15 -7.38 2.44 -5.88
N ARG A 16 -7.07 3.63 -6.35
CA ARG A 16 -5.76 4.00 -6.85
C ARG A 16 -4.71 4.08 -5.74
N HIS A 17 -5.11 4.42 -4.50
CA HIS A 17 -4.22 4.66 -3.37
C HIS A 17 -4.15 3.51 -2.36
N CYS A 18 -5.08 2.56 -2.38
CA CYS A 18 -4.94 1.33 -1.59
C CYS A 18 -3.82 0.41 -2.09
N ALA A 19 -3.33 0.66 -3.28
CA ALA A 19 -2.20 -0.06 -3.89
C ALA A 19 -0.88 0.71 -3.80
N GLY A 20 -0.90 1.90 -3.29
CA GLY A 20 0.29 2.70 -3.08
C GLY A 20 -0.03 4.15 -2.75
N MET A 21 0.36 4.65 -1.59
CA MET A 21 0.97 5.94 -1.30
C MET A 21 0.21 7.16 -0.79
N VAL A 22 0.80 8.12 -0.36
CA VAL A 22 1.69 8.94 0.36
C VAL A 22 1.54 10.46 0.31
N ALA A 23 1.96 11.10 1.20
CA ALA A 23 2.79 12.07 1.85
C ALA A 23 2.37 13.52 1.89
N GLY A 24 2.91 14.22 2.83
CA GLY A 24 3.29 15.62 2.78
C GLY A 24 3.38 16.38 4.09
N ILE A 25 4.37 17.04 4.21
CA ILE A 25 5.27 17.70 5.12
C ILE A 25 4.65 18.86 5.92
N ALA A 26 5.02 18.93 7.21
CA ALA A 26 5.30 20.20 7.88
C ALA A 26 6.67 20.09 8.57
N VAL A 27 7.60 20.93 8.16
CA VAL A 27 8.88 21.12 8.83
C VAL A 27 8.65 22.01 10.04
N LEU A 28 8.87 21.49 11.23
CA LEU A 28 9.10 22.27 12.45
C LEU A 28 10.57 22.06 12.84
N ALA A 29 11.35 23.11 12.69
CA ALA A 29 12.68 23.19 13.26
C ALA A 29 12.60 23.10 14.77
N GLY A 30 13.08 22.02 15.35
CA GLY A 30 13.20 21.78 16.80
C GLY A 30 14.65 21.64 17.19
N VAL A 31 15.05 22.45 18.13
CA VAL A 31 16.29 22.62 18.85
C VAL A 31 17.11 21.34 19.02
N GLY A 32 18.37 21.40 18.61
CA GLY A 32 19.33 20.32 18.75
C GLY A 32 19.69 20.03 20.21
N LEU A 33 19.51 18.77 20.59
CA LEU A 33 20.35 18.12 21.57
C LEU A 33 21.37 17.31 20.78
N ALA A 34 22.62 17.53 21.04
CA ALA A 34 23.73 16.76 20.47
C ALA A 34 23.65 15.32 20.97
N GLU A 35 22.86 14.49 20.29
CA GLU A 35 22.92 13.04 20.42
C GLU A 35 24.17 12.60 19.64
N GLU A 36 25.07 11.93 20.31
CA GLU A 36 26.30 11.35 19.74
C GLU A 36 25.97 10.74 18.39
N ALA A 37 26.67 11.14 17.33
CA ALA A 37 26.35 10.78 15.95
C ALA A 37 26.51 9.28 15.72
N ALA A 38 25.56 8.50 16.20
CA ALA A 38 25.44 7.09 15.90
C ALA A 38 25.37 6.95 14.37
N LYS A 39 26.37 6.27 13.79
CA LYS A 39 26.44 6.05 12.34
C LYS A 39 25.13 5.44 11.86
N LEU A 40 24.45 6.13 10.94
CA LEU A 40 23.20 5.65 10.37
C LEU A 40 23.41 4.25 9.74
N PRO A 41 22.43 3.34 9.88
CA PRO A 41 22.52 2.02 9.24
C PRO A 41 22.56 2.16 7.72
N SER A 42 23.19 1.22 7.06
CA SER A 42 23.13 1.16 5.59
C SER A 42 21.72 0.79 5.13
N VAL A 43 21.38 1.12 3.89
CA VAL A 43 20.12 0.69 3.25
C VAL A 43 19.96 -0.82 3.34
N ASP A 44 21.04 -1.57 3.11
CA ASP A 44 21.02 -3.04 3.16
C ASP A 44 20.70 -3.57 4.56
N ASP A 45 21.23 -2.95 5.60
CA ASP A 45 20.91 -3.31 6.99
C ASP A 45 19.44 -3.03 7.30
N ILE A 46 18.90 -1.89 6.85
CA ILE A 46 17.48 -1.53 7.03
C ILE A 46 16.59 -2.55 6.36
N LEU A 47 16.84 -2.88 5.08
CA LEU A 47 16.04 -3.83 4.32
C LEU A 47 16.14 -5.25 4.89
N LYS A 48 17.34 -5.69 5.28
CA LYS A 48 17.55 -6.97 5.94
C LYS A 48 16.77 -7.07 7.24
N ARG A 49 16.89 -6.05 8.10
CA ARG A 49 16.15 -5.97 9.37
C ARG A 49 14.64 -6.00 9.16
N ASN A 50 14.15 -5.35 8.11
CA ASN A 50 12.72 -5.39 7.76
C ASN A 50 12.26 -6.80 7.41
N VAL A 51 13.01 -7.52 6.58
CA VAL A 51 12.70 -8.92 6.23
C VAL A 51 12.69 -9.81 7.48
N GLU A 52 13.65 -9.65 8.38
CA GLU A 52 13.70 -10.38 9.65
C GLU A 52 12.48 -10.04 10.54
N ALA A 53 12.16 -8.77 10.69
CA ALA A 53 11.00 -8.30 11.46
C ALA A 53 9.66 -8.81 10.91
N LEU A 54 9.55 -8.98 9.59
CA LEU A 54 8.36 -9.54 8.93
C LEU A 54 8.21 -11.07 9.14
N GLY A 55 9.21 -11.75 9.72
CA GLY A 55 9.21 -13.21 9.96
C GLY A 55 10.23 -13.98 9.12
N GLY A 56 11.02 -13.26 8.34
CA GLY A 56 12.13 -13.78 7.53
C GLY A 56 11.72 -14.33 6.17
N GLU A 57 12.69 -14.38 5.28
CA GLU A 57 12.49 -14.79 3.87
C GLU A 57 11.87 -16.21 3.77
N LYS A 58 12.31 -17.15 4.62
CA LYS A 58 11.83 -18.54 4.59
C LYS A 58 10.32 -18.62 4.89
N ALA A 59 9.81 -17.85 5.84
CA ALA A 59 8.40 -17.81 6.17
C ALA A 59 7.61 -17.14 5.03
N MET A 60 8.08 -16.01 4.53
CA MET A 60 7.42 -15.28 3.43
C MET A 60 7.31 -16.13 2.17
N ARG A 61 8.35 -16.86 1.77
CA ARG A 61 8.34 -17.71 0.55
C ARG A 61 7.46 -18.96 0.64
N LYS A 62 7.04 -19.36 1.84
CA LYS A 62 6.03 -20.44 2.02
C LYS A 62 4.62 -19.98 1.62
N LEU A 63 4.36 -18.69 1.65
CA LEU A 63 3.06 -18.13 1.30
C LEU A 63 2.96 -18.02 -0.23
N LYS A 64 1.85 -18.48 -0.81
CA LYS A 64 1.60 -18.47 -2.25
C LYS A 64 0.44 -17.57 -2.65
N ASN A 65 -0.47 -17.36 -1.74
CA ASN A 65 -1.57 -16.41 -1.90
C ASN A 65 -2.03 -15.91 -0.53
N ARG A 66 -2.77 -14.80 -0.56
CA ARG A 66 -3.39 -14.17 0.61
C ARG A 66 -4.79 -13.74 0.26
N VAL A 67 -5.71 -13.93 1.19
CA VAL A 67 -7.03 -13.31 1.19
C VAL A 67 -7.18 -12.57 2.51
N ALA A 68 -7.32 -11.26 2.44
CA ALA A 68 -7.65 -10.40 3.56
C ALA A 68 -9.08 -9.88 3.39
N ARG A 69 -9.82 -9.81 4.50
CA ARG A 69 -11.19 -9.28 4.55
C ARG A 69 -11.26 -8.26 5.65
N GLY A 70 -12.04 -7.22 5.44
CA GLY A 70 -12.21 -6.15 6.41
C GLY A 70 -13.17 -5.10 5.90
N LYS A 71 -12.97 -3.88 6.38
CA LYS A 71 -13.79 -2.70 6.06
C LYS A 71 -12.91 -1.52 5.69
N ILE A 72 -13.42 -0.68 4.83
CA ILE A 72 -12.92 0.68 4.60
C ILE A 72 -13.84 1.64 5.35
N GLU A 73 -13.27 2.40 6.27
CA GLU A 73 -13.93 3.47 7.01
C GLU A 73 -13.71 4.79 6.28
N LEU A 74 -14.80 5.42 5.84
CA LEU A 74 -14.83 6.71 5.16
C LEU A 74 -15.33 7.75 6.15
N ALA A 75 -14.44 8.34 6.96
CA ALA A 75 -14.81 9.22 8.07
C ALA A 75 -15.71 10.39 7.67
N VAL A 76 -15.46 11.01 6.49
CA VAL A 76 -16.27 12.14 5.97
C VAL A 76 -17.71 11.74 5.67
N PHE A 77 -17.96 10.49 5.35
CA PHE A 77 -19.29 10.01 4.99
C PHE A 77 -19.96 9.24 6.15
N GLY A 78 -19.24 9.00 7.25
CA GLY A 78 -19.72 8.13 8.33
C GLY A 78 -20.05 6.72 7.85
N ALA A 79 -19.39 6.24 6.78
CA ALA A 79 -19.70 4.98 6.11
C ALA A 79 -18.57 3.97 6.27
N GLU A 80 -18.96 2.71 6.45
CA GLU A 80 -18.09 1.54 6.40
C GLU A 80 -18.47 0.67 5.21
N LEU A 81 -17.50 0.30 4.39
CA LEU A 81 -17.73 -0.54 3.22
C LEU A 81 -16.91 -1.83 3.32
N PRO A 82 -17.53 -3.00 3.11
CA PRO A 82 -16.81 -4.26 3.08
C PRO A 82 -15.74 -4.28 1.99
N VAL A 83 -14.53 -4.73 2.34
CA VAL A 83 -13.41 -4.89 1.42
C VAL A 83 -12.86 -6.31 1.45
N VAL A 84 -12.53 -6.83 0.28
CA VAL A 84 -11.80 -8.09 0.14
C VAL A 84 -10.57 -7.85 -0.73
N MET A 85 -9.40 -8.15 -0.18
CA MET A 85 -8.13 -8.06 -0.91
C MET A 85 -7.62 -9.48 -1.17
N ARG A 86 -7.24 -9.77 -2.40
CA ARG A 86 -6.67 -11.06 -2.80
C ARG A 86 -5.36 -10.82 -3.51
N GLN A 87 -4.35 -11.54 -3.11
CA GLN A 87 -3.03 -11.53 -3.73
C GLN A 87 -2.57 -12.94 -4.04
N ALA A 88 -1.84 -13.13 -5.12
CA ALA A 88 -1.22 -14.41 -5.45
C ALA A 88 0.14 -14.22 -6.11
N ALA A 89 1.08 -15.04 -5.69
CA ALA A 89 2.42 -15.08 -6.27
C ALA A 89 2.37 -15.47 -7.75
N PRO A 90 3.28 -14.95 -8.59
CA PRO A 90 4.31 -13.99 -8.21
C PRO A 90 3.79 -12.54 -8.11
N ASN A 91 2.74 -12.16 -8.88
CA ASN A 91 2.34 -10.77 -9.05
C ASN A 91 0.89 -10.64 -9.53
N LYS A 92 -0.05 -11.12 -8.74
CA LYS A 92 -1.49 -10.90 -8.97
C LYS A 92 -2.11 -10.27 -7.75
N GLU A 93 -2.95 -9.28 -7.98
CA GLU A 93 -3.67 -8.57 -6.93
C GLU A 93 -5.09 -8.25 -7.36
N MET A 94 -6.01 -8.31 -6.43
CA MET A 94 -7.37 -7.83 -6.62
C MET A 94 -7.89 -7.25 -5.31
N MET A 95 -8.47 -6.07 -5.40
CA MET A 95 -9.26 -5.46 -4.34
C MET A 95 -10.72 -5.37 -4.80
N GLU A 96 -11.61 -5.75 -3.92
CA GLU A 96 -13.05 -5.78 -4.14
C GLU A 96 -13.71 -4.97 -3.04
N LEU A 97 -14.45 -3.92 -3.43
CA LEU A 97 -15.16 -3.03 -2.53
C LEU A 97 -16.66 -3.12 -2.84
N THR A 98 -17.43 -3.50 -1.84
CA THR A 98 -18.88 -3.65 -1.98
C THR A 98 -19.60 -2.42 -1.45
N ILE A 99 -20.49 -1.85 -2.25
CA ILE A 99 -21.33 -0.70 -1.91
C ILE A 99 -22.77 -1.18 -1.89
N GLU A 100 -23.39 -1.13 -0.71
CA GLU A 100 -24.76 -1.55 -0.54
C GLU A 100 -25.71 -0.78 -1.50
N GLY A 101 -26.58 -1.51 -2.16
CA GLY A 101 -27.54 -0.96 -3.13
C GLY A 101 -26.94 -0.55 -4.49
N LEU A 102 -25.60 -0.54 -4.65
CA LEU A 102 -24.96 -0.14 -5.90
C LEU A 102 -24.17 -1.27 -6.57
N GLY A 103 -23.62 -2.22 -5.76
CA GLY A 103 -22.83 -3.32 -6.27
C GLY A 103 -21.36 -3.25 -5.89
N THR A 104 -20.50 -3.90 -6.66
CA THR A 104 -19.11 -4.12 -6.33
C THR A 104 -18.17 -3.45 -7.32
N ILE A 105 -17.17 -2.73 -6.82
CA ILE A 105 -16.03 -2.25 -7.59
C ILE A 105 -14.89 -3.24 -7.41
N ARG A 106 -14.23 -3.61 -8.51
CA ARG A 106 -13.06 -4.49 -8.50
C ARG A 106 -11.87 -3.80 -9.17
N ASP A 107 -10.76 -3.74 -8.48
CA ASP A 107 -9.48 -3.30 -9.01
C ASP A 107 -8.56 -4.50 -9.11
N VAL A 108 -8.12 -4.83 -10.32
CA VAL A 108 -7.44 -6.10 -10.60
C VAL A 108 -6.12 -5.86 -11.32
N PHE A 109 -5.08 -6.58 -10.91
CA PHE A 109 -3.85 -6.79 -11.68
C PHE A 109 -3.60 -8.28 -11.83
N ALA A 110 -3.49 -8.75 -13.07
CA ALA A 110 -3.35 -10.17 -13.40
C ALA A 110 -2.00 -10.48 -14.07
N GLY A 111 -0.91 -10.07 -13.42
CA GLY A 111 0.46 -10.38 -13.85
C GLY A 111 1.05 -9.42 -14.89
N SER A 112 0.29 -9.01 -15.88
CA SER A 112 0.74 -8.07 -16.93
C SER A 112 -0.32 -7.07 -17.36
N LYS A 113 -1.57 -7.31 -17.01
CA LYS A 113 -2.72 -6.45 -17.31
C LYS A 113 -3.38 -6.02 -16.02
N GLY A 114 -3.84 -4.78 -15.97
CA GLY A 114 -4.63 -4.24 -14.87
C GLY A 114 -5.89 -3.57 -15.38
N TRP A 115 -6.96 -3.64 -14.61
CA TRP A 115 -8.23 -2.98 -14.93
C TRP A 115 -9.04 -2.72 -13.66
N THR A 116 -9.97 -1.79 -13.78
CA THR A 116 -11.01 -1.54 -12.78
C THR A 116 -12.37 -1.89 -13.39
N GLU A 117 -13.19 -2.62 -12.65
CA GLU A 117 -14.58 -2.93 -12.99
C GLU A 117 -15.51 -2.16 -12.05
N THR A 118 -16.50 -1.48 -12.58
CA THR A 118 -17.52 -0.74 -11.81
C THR A 118 -18.88 -1.46 -11.82
N PRO A 119 -19.78 -1.15 -10.89
CA PRO A 119 -21.07 -1.87 -10.74
C PRO A 119 -21.97 -1.82 -11.98
N ASP A 120 -21.82 -0.80 -12.82
CA ASP A 120 -22.52 -0.66 -14.10
C ASP A 120 -21.97 -1.55 -15.22
N GLY A 121 -20.96 -2.37 -14.90
CA GLY A 121 -20.29 -3.25 -15.87
C GLY A 121 -19.19 -2.59 -16.67
N THR A 122 -18.89 -1.32 -16.44
CA THR A 122 -17.78 -0.63 -17.12
C THR A 122 -16.44 -1.23 -16.71
N VAL A 123 -15.59 -1.54 -17.71
CA VAL A 123 -14.22 -2.04 -17.50
C VAL A 123 -13.23 -1.02 -18.05
N THR A 124 -12.41 -0.44 -17.18
CA THR A 124 -11.36 0.52 -17.55
C THR A 124 -10.00 -0.14 -17.39
N GLU A 125 -9.24 -0.27 -18.47
CA GLU A 125 -7.89 -0.83 -18.44
C GLU A 125 -6.87 0.20 -17.93
N LYS A 126 -5.97 -0.26 -17.07
CA LYS A 126 -4.84 0.53 -16.58
C LYS A 126 -3.75 0.61 -17.66
N LYS A 127 -3.16 1.79 -17.81
CA LYS A 127 -2.15 2.06 -18.83
C LYS A 127 -0.94 2.76 -18.21
N GLU A 128 0.17 2.74 -18.94
CA GLU A 128 1.38 3.53 -18.67
C GLU A 128 1.82 3.51 -17.19
N ARG A 129 1.84 4.69 -16.55
CA ARG A 129 2.27 4.91 -15.19
C ARG A 129 1.44 4.10 -14.17
N GLU A 130 0.11 4.12 -14.33
CA GLU A 130 -0.78 3.38 -13.43
C GLU A 130 -0.52 1.86 -13.50
N LEU A 131 -0.29 1.33 -14.70
CA LEU A 131 0.06 -0.07 -14.89
C LEU A 131 1.45 -0.40 -14.33
N ALA A 132 2.40 0.54 -14.43
CA ALA A 132 3.74 0.37 -13.87
C ALA A 132 3.71 0.31 -12.34
N ASN A 133 2.94 1.19 -11.69
CA ASN A 133 2.73 1.18 -10.24
C ASN A 133 2.10 -0.15 -9.79
N LYS A 134 1.01 -0.55 -10.43
CA LYS A 134 0.32 -1.81 -10.10
C LYS A 134 1.22 -3.04 -10.25
N LYS A 135 2.18 -3.02 -11.15
CA LYS A 135 3.15 -4.11 -11.31
C LYS A 135 4.08 -4.24 -10.09
N ILE A 136 4.44 -3.12 -9.47
CA ILE A 136 5.25 -3.09 -8.25
C ILE A 136 4.40 -3.52 -7.05
N ASP A 137 3.21 -2.92 -6.89
CA ASP A 137 2.30 -3.16 -5.78
C ASP A 137 1.84 -4.62 -5.69
N ALA A 138 1.58 -5.23 -6.84
CA ALA A 138 1.14 -6.62 -6.95
C ALA A 138 2.25 -7.66 -6.78
N ASP A 139 3.52 -7.24 -6.61
CA ASP A 139 4.60 -8.19 -6.31
C ASP A 139 4.35 -8.82 -4.93
N PHE A 140 3.95 -10.08 -4.93
CA PHE A 140 3.60 -10.80 -3.70
C PHE A 140 4.75 -10.87 -2.69
N TYR A 141 5.98 -10.79 -3.17
CA TYR A 141 7.21 -10.78 -2.38
C TYR A 141 7.91 -9.41 -2.42
N ALA A 142 7.16 -8.30 -2.51
CA ALA A 142 7.71 -6.95 -2.68
C ALA A 142 8.83 -6.63 -1.68
N TYR A 143 8.66 -6.98 -0.41
CA TYR A 143 9.66 -6.75 0.64
C TYR A 143 10.96 -7.56 0.47
N LEU A 144 10.93 -8.66 -0.29
CA LEU A 144 12.12 -9.41 -0.69
C LEU A 144 12.73 -8.90 -2.00
N ASN A 145 11.96 -8.13 -2.76
CA ASN A 145 12.25 -7.75 -4.14
C ASN A 145 12.53 -6.25 -4.32
N PHE A 146 12.79 -5.48 -3.25
CA PHE A 146 13.06 -4.04 -3.37
C PHE A 146 14.12 -3.72 -4.42
N LYS A 147 15.28 -4.39 -4.37
CA LYS A 147 16.38 -4.19 -5.34
C LYS A 147 16.03 -4.61 -6.78
N LYS A 148 14.99 -5.42 -6.98
CA LYS A 148 14.48 -5.80 -8.29
C LYS A 148 13.46 -4.78 -8.82
N ASN A 149 12.64 -4.25 -7.93
CA ASN A 149 11.51 -3.39 -8.28
C ASN A 149 11.91 -1.91 -8.44
N TYR A 150 12.96 -1.49 -7.72
CA TYR A 150 13.43 -0.11 -7.70
C TYR A 150 14.82 0.02 -8.28
N LEU A 151 15.01 1.07 -9.09
CA LEU A 151 16.28 1.39 -9.74
C LEU A 151 17.27 2.03 -8.76
N THR A 152 16.78 2.95 -7.91
CA THR A 152 17.56 3.55 -6.84
C THR A 152 16.86 3.38 -5.51
N ILE A 153 17.65 3.15 -4.45
CA ILE A 153 17.18 3.00 -3.08
C ILE A 153 18.16 3.78 -2.19
N GLU A 154 17.68 4.87 -1.59
CA GLU A 154 18.53 5.85 -0.92
C GLU A 154 17.99 6.19 0.46
N LEU A 155 18.82 6.09 1.50
CA LEU A 155 18.48 6.56 2.84
C LEU A 155 18.46 8.10 2.84
N GLN A 156 17.32 8.68 3.16
CA GLN A 156 17.13 10.13 3.27
C GLN A 156 17.50 10.66 4.66
N GLY A 157 17.43 9.80 5.68
CA GLY A 157 17.76 10.16 7.05
C GLY A 157 16.78 9.54 8.06
N VAL A 158 16.70 10.19 9.21
CA VAL A 158 15.80 9.82 10.31
C VAL A 158 14.69 10.85 10.38
N GLU A 159 13.46 10.38 10.46
CA GLU A 159 12.25 11.20 10.58
C GLU A 159 11.36 10.75 11.73
N GLN A 160 10.38 11.57 12.07
CA GLN A 160 9.29 11.22 12.99
C GLN A 160 8.01 11.02 12.18
N VAL A 161 7.45 9.83 12.22
CA VAL A 161 6.19 9.50 11.55
C VAL A 161 5.24 8.87 12.55
N ALA A 162 4.09 9.51 12.75
CA ALA A 162 3.07 9.06 13.71
C ALA A 162 3.65 8.77 15.12
N GLY A 163 4.57 9.63 15.59
CA GLY A 163 5.21 9.51 16.91
C GLY A 163 6.34 8.47 17.00
N LYS A 164 6.73 7.87 15.87
CA LYS A 164 7.80 6.87 15.81
C LYS A 164 9.03 7.43 15.11
N LYS A 165 10.23 7.14 15.66
CA LYS A 165 11.51 7.36 14.96
C LYS A 165 11.62 6.34 13.82
N VAL A 166 11.81 6.80 12.60
CA VAL A 166 11.87 5.97 11.40
C VAL A 166 13.08 6.29 10.54
N PHE A 167 13.55 5.31 9.79
CA PHE A 167 14.47 5.51 8.67
C PHE A 167 13.66 5.76 7.42
N ALA A 168 13.79 6.94 6.82
CA ALA A 168 13.15 7.30 5.56
C ALA A 168 14.02 6.83 4.39
N VAL A 169 13.53 5.89 3.60
CA VAL A 169 14.25 5.32 2.45
C VAL A 169 13.48 5.61 1.18
N ARG A 170 14.03 6.47 0.34
CA ARG A 170 13.48 6.83 -0.97
C ARG A 170 13.80 5.74 -1.98
N MET A 171 12.79 5.29 -2.71
CA MET A 171 12.88 4.22 -3.69
C MET A 171 12.30 4.70 -5.03
N THR A 172 13.10 4.77 -6.08
CA THR A 172 12.68 5.24 -7.40
C THR A 172 12.67 4.07 -8.37
N PRO A 173 11.51 3.69 -8.94
CA PRO A 173 11.44 2.64 -9.94
C PRO A 173 11.90 3.13 -11.32
N LYS A 174 12.14 2.21 -12.25
CA LYS A 174 12.43 2.57 -13.65
C LYS A 174 11.24 3.27 -14.34
N LYS A 175 10.02 2.90 -13.96
CA LYS A 175 8.75 3.48 -14.42
C LYS A 175 7.77 3.44 -13.26
N GLY A 176 6.97 4.48 -13.10
CA GLY A 176 6.01 4.61 -12.01
C GLY A 176 6.38 5.76 -11.08
N ASP A 177 5.77 5.74 -9.92
CA ASP A 177 5.93 6.77 -8.90
C ASP A 177 7.14 6.48 -8.00
N THR A 178 7.73 7.54 -7.45
CA THR A 178 8.79 7.40 -6.45
C THR A 178 8.15 7.25 -5.08
N ASP A 179 8.61 6.27 -4.32
CA ASP A 179 8.14 5.94 -2.99
C ASP A 179 9.16 6.33 -1.92
N THR A 180 8.67 6.68 -0.72
CA THR A 180 9.51 6.77 0.48
C THR A 180 8.97 5.81 1.53
N PHE A 181 9.68 4.76 1.81
CA PHE A 181 9.34 3.80 2.86
C PHE A 181 9.87 4.30 4.20
N TYR A 182 9.01 4.27 5.21
CA TYR A 182 9.34 4.62 6.59
C TYR A 182 9.51 3.35 7.41
N PHE A 183 10.76 2.98 7.70
CA PHE A 183 11.08 1.81 8.50
C PHE A 183 11.20 2.22 9.98
N ASP A 184 10.36 1.67 10.84
CA ASP A 184 10.39 1.90 12.29
C ASP A 184 11.75 1.50 12.87
N ALA A 185 12.45 2.46 13.45
CA ALA A 185 13.80 2.28 13.97
C ALA A 185 13.87 1.32 15.16
N ALA A 186 12.78 1.10 15.87
CA ALA A 186 12.71 0.17 17.00
C ALA A 186 12.39 -1.26 16.57
N THR A 187 11.44 -1.45 15.65
CA THR A 187 10.93 -2.78 15.27
C THR A 187 11.49 -3.30 13.94
N GLY A 188 11.92 -2.42 13.04
CA GLY A 188 12.29 -2.76 11.65
C GLY A 188 11.10 -2.94 10.72
N LEU A 189 9.85 -2.90 11.21
CA LEU A 189 8.65 -2.97 10.38
C LEU A 189 8.44 -1.67 9.61
N VAL A 190 7.72 -1.72 8.50
CA VAL A 190 7.33 -0.52 7.77
C VAL A 190 6.22 0.20 8.55
N ALA A 191 6.47 1.44 8.99
CA ALA A 191 5.48 2.27 9.67
C ALA A 191 4.54 2.97 8.68
N GLY A 192 4.97 3.14 7.45
CA GLY A 192 4.19 3.74 6.38
C GLY A 192 4.98 3.83 5.08
N VAL A 193 4.30 4.19 4.05
CA VAL A 193 4.90 4.43 2.73
C VAL A 193 4.45 5.77 2.20
N ALA A 194 5.40 6.48 1.68
CA ALA A 194 5.34 7.78 1.06
C ALA A 194 5.50 7.71 -0.48
N SER A 195 4.54 8.19 -1.39
CA SER A 195 4.77 8.45 -2.82
C SER A 195 4.29 9.81 -3.28
N THR A 196 4.95 10.24 -4.31
CA THR A 196 4.63 11.47 -5.00
C THR A 196 4.15 11.11 -6.41
N ALA A 197 2.92 11.47 -6.72
CA ALA A 197 2.32 11.31 -8.03
C ALA A 197 2.13 12.68 -8.69
N GLU A 198 2.41 12.78 -9.99
CA GLU A 198 2.02 13.96 -10.76
C GLU A 198 0.61 13.76 -11.31
N MET A 199 -0.32 14.64 -10.96
CA MET A 199 -1.71 14.62 -11.43
C MET A 199 -2.06 16.01 -11.99
N GLN A 200 -2.40 16.07 -13.26
CA GLN A 200 -2.78 17.33 -13.92
C GLN A 200 -1.74 18.45 -13.78
N GLY A 201 -0.44 18.09 -13.82
CA GLY A 201 0.67 19.04 -13.66
C GLY A 201 0.95 19.47 -12.22
N GLN A 202 0.29 18.89 -11.24
CA GLN A 202 0.54 19.12 -9.82
C GLN A 202 1.09 17.87 -9.13
N GLU A 203 2.06 18.05 -8.24
CA GLU A 203 2.49 16.98 -7.34
C GLU A 203 1.42 16.71 -6.31
N VAL A 204 0.83 15.53 -6.36
CA VAL A 204 -0.05 15.01 -5.32
C VAL A 204 0.74 14.05 -4.44
N LYS A 205 0.79 14.39 -3.18
CA LYS A 205 1.48 13.59 -2.16
C LYS A 205 0.44 12.94 -1.26
N THR A 206 0.46 11.63 -1.13
CA THR A 206 -0.41 10.84 -0.24
C THR A 206 0.46 9.98 0.67
N ARG A 207 0.01 9.54 1.84
CA ARG A 207 0.74 8.66 2.75
C ARG A 207 -0.18 7.58 3.33
N VAL A 208 0.28 6.33 3.31
CA VAL A 208 -0.37 5.24 4.02
C VAL A 208 0.45 4.87 5.25
N LEU A 209 -0.15 4.90 6.42
CA LEU A 209 0.43 4.40 7.65
C LEU A 209 0.00 2.96 7.88
N PHE A 210 0.93 2.14 8.34
CA PHE A 210 0.70 0.73 8.67
C PHE A 210 0.74 0.55 10.17
N ARG A 211 -0.36 0.02 10.73
CA ARG A 211 -0.52 -0.19 12.17
C ARG A 211 -1.02 -1.59 12.47
N ASP A 212 -1.06 -1.94 13.75
CA ASP A 212 -1.65 -3.18 14.26
C ASP A 212 -1.10 -4.43 13.57
N TYR A 213 0.22 -4.53 13.53
CA TYR A 213 0.88 -5.71 12.98
C TYR A 213 0.56 -6.94 13.82
N LYS A 214 0.11 -8.01 13.17
CA LYS A 214 -0.18 -9.31 13.78
C LYS A 214 0.51 -10.43 12.99
N ALA A 215 1.01 -11.41 13.71
CA ALA A 215 1.60 -12.60 13.08
C ALA A 215 0.50 -13.50 12.51
N VAL A 216 0.57 -13.77 11.19
CA VAL A 216 -0.31 -14.70 10.49
C VAL A 216 0.55 -15.65 9.68
N ASP A 217 0.47 -16.95 9.97
CA ASP A 217 1.30 -17.99 9.34
C ASP A 217 2.81 -17.70 9.38
N GLY A 218 3.27 -17.07 10.47
CA GLY A 218 4.68 -16.74 10.71
C GLY A 218 5.17 -15.46 10.02
N VAL A 219 4.27 -14.67 9.42
CA VAL A 219 4.60 -13.37 8.81
C VAL A 219 3.79 -12.26 9.46
N GLN A 220 4.45 -11.13 9.77
CA GLN A 220 3.79 -9.93 10.31
C GLN A 220 3.00 -9.21 9.23
N ILE A 221 1.70 -9.01 9.47
CA ILE A 221 0.77 -8.34 8.55
C ILE A 221 0.13 -7.15 9.25
N PRO A 222 0.19 -5.92 8.68
CA PRO A 222 -0.54 -4.79 9.23
C PRO A 222 -2.04 -5.03 9.10
N HIS A 223 -2.80 -4.78 10.16
CA HIS A 223 -4.26 -4.94 10.17
C HIS A 223 -4.98 -3.60 10.05
N THR A 224 -4.28 -2.49 10.17
CA THR A 224 -4.80 -1.15 9.92
C THR A 224 -3.93 -0.44 8.90
N LEU A 225 -4.54 0.02 7.82
CA LEU A 225 -3.93 0.85 6.78
C LEU A 225 -4.68 2.19 6.77
N GLU A 226 -4.01 3.26 7.15
CA GLU A 226 -4.60 4.60 7.27
C GLU A 226 -4.03 5.48 6.16
N LEU A 227 -4.89 5.88 5.21
CA LEU A 227 -4.51 6.85 4.17
C LEU A 227 -4.65 8.25 4.72
N GLU A 228 -3.55 8.97 4.76
CA GLU A 228 -3.49 10.40 4.99
C GLU A 228 -3.38 11.12 3.64
N GLU A 229 -4.35 11.92 3.30
CA GLU A 229 -4.37 12.74 2.10
C GLU A 229 -4.74 14.18 2.45
N PRO A 230 -3.85 15.17 2.20
CA PRO A 230 -4.11 16.56 2.58
C PRO A 230 -5.32 17.19 1.88
N ALA A 231 -5.66 16.70 0.69
CA ALA A 231 -6.75 17.22 -0.14
C ALA A 231 -8.10 16.53 0.11
N SER A 232 -8.11 15.43 0.87
CA SER A 232 -9.33 14.68 1.19
C SER A 232 -9.27 14.22 2.64
N ALA A 233 -10.39 13.73 3.16
CA ALA A 233 -10.46 13.27 4.54
C ALA A 233 -9.81 11.90 4.78
N GLY A 234 -9.08 11.36 3.80
CA GLY A 234 -8.47 10.05 3.91
C GLY A 234 -9.48 8.93 4.14
N PHE A 235 -8.96 7.75 4.39
CA PHE A 235 -9.76 6.59 4.81
C PHE A 235 -8.90 5.59 5.59
N THR A 236 -9.56 4.72 6.34
CA THR A 236 -8.88 3.65 7.08
C THR A 236 -9.40 2.30 6.62
N ILE A 237 -8.48 1.38 6.26
CA ILE A 237 -8.82 -0.03 6.07
C ILE A 237 -8.49 -0.76 7.36
N ARG A 238 -9.47 -1.49 7.91
CA ARG A 238 -9.28 -2.42 9.02
C ARG A 238 -9.50 -3.84 8.57
N LEU A 239 -8.45 -4.65 8.66
CA LEU A 239 -8.51 -6.07 8.32
C LEU A 239 -9.02 -6.87 9.52
N GLU A 240 -10.13 -7.57 9.33
CA GLU A 240 -10.74 -8.46 10.31
C GLU A 240 -10.16 -9.87 10.25
N SER A 241 -9.78 -10.30 9.05
CA SER A 241 -9.16 -11.62 8.84
C SER A 241 -8.16 -11.63 7.71
N VAL A 242 -7.07 -12.37 7.90
CA VAL A 242 -6.07 -12.65 6.88
C VAL A 242 -5.82 -14.15 6.84
N LYS A 243 -5.85 -14.75 5.65
CA LYS A 243 -5.61 -16.19 5.42
C LYS A 243 -4.66 -16.35 4.23
N HIS A 244 -3.72 -17.29 4.36
CA HIS A 244 -2.78 -17.61 3.29
C HIS A 244 -3.00 -19.02 2.76
N ASN A 245 -2.41 -19.30 1.60
CA ASN A 245 -2.35 -20.64 0.99
C ASN A 245 -3.72 -21.30 0.80
N LEU A 246 -4.74 -20.49 0.54
CA LEU A 246 -6.07 -21.00 0.20
C LEU A 246 -6.05 -21.65 -1.19
N LYS A 247 -6.96 -22.57 -1.45
CA LYS A 247 -7.19 -23.10 -2.80
C LYS A 247 -7.59 -21.94 -3.72
N PRO A 248 -6.78 -21.61 -4.75
CA PRO A 248 -7.09 -20.49 -5.63
C PRO A 248 -8.39 -20.74 -6.40
N ASP A 249 -9.26 -19.73 -6.45
CA ASP A 249 -10.35 -19.70 -7.42
C ASP A 249 -9.85 -19.06 -8.71
N SER A 250 -10.05 -19.72 -9.83
CA SER A 250 -9.65 -19.23 -11.16
C SER A 250 -10.32 -17.90 -11.53
N LYS A 251 -11.41 -17.51 -10.86
CA LYS A 251 -12.15 -16.27 -11.07
C LYS A 251 -11.53 -15.06 -10.41
N TRP A 252 -10.64 -15.24 -9.40
CA TRP A 252 -10.12 -14.12 -8.62
C TRP A 252 -9.54 -13.00 -9.48
N PHE A 253 -8.81 -13.35 -10.53
CA PHE A 253 -8.07 -12.39 -11.36
C PHE A 253 -8.54 -12.40 -12.81
N ARG A 254 -9.84 -12.60 -13.04
CA ARG A 254 -10.48 -12.54 -14.37
C ARG A 254 -11.51 -11.42 -14.40
N LYS A 255 -11.74 -10.86 -15.57
CA LYS A 255 -12.87 -9.95 -15.81
C LYS A 255 -14.17 -10.67 -15.49
N THR A 256 -15.09 -9.97 -14.84
CA THR A 256 -16.50 -10.42 -14.76
C THR A 256 -17.12 -10.24 -16.14
N LYS A 257 -17.88 -11.24 -16.58
CA LYS A 257 -18.59 -11.15 -17.88
C LYS A 257 -19.78 -10.22 -17.75
#